data_f124a120be8463543bc2fd30c49b0f1a
#
_entry.id   f124a120be8463543bc2fd30c49b0f1a
#
_cell.length_a   1.000
_cell.length_b   1.000
_cell.length_c   1.000
_cell.angle_alpha   90.00
_cell.angle_beta   90.00
_cell.angle_gamma   90.00
#
_symmetry.space_group_name_H-M   'P 1'
#
loop_
_entity.id
_entity.type
_entity.pdbx_description
1 polymer ?
#
loop_
_entity_poly.entity_id
_entity_poly.type
_entity_poly.pdbx_seq_one_letter_code
_entity_poly.pdbx_strand_id
1 'polypeptide(L)'
;MKRILLQYDIAHGRLPRPERILEQACFLKEYGLTGIMLYLDGEGAQESLPVRGAVPADYLETLKKGLRKLGLEFVPHIQTLGHLERLLARPEMERWRDDPAGGRVVRIDLPEVRAGMKRYIAEVSELFDSEYVHCGGDEASTLGLGLSRNYLSSRGLENALAEYWNDLHHAVRSLNRKMVLYADELIAYPALRRKLEPEIVIANWGYCAADEVFEAENHHYSAHCSVCSGRGNWMTGNAMAEYVFLPLPRLQENLRILEELGGRSGADTFVISDWGSYENINPMLNTALGSLFILRRLREPAYGMDDFLAEISLLIFGRRHPRFLHAARIMLEAQSMKYWPPEICRWGPVFPRFLAGDPDTRSVITLAAVTDPDRLGVLKRDLTEACAIVDSLPETGVLRPQWLSDLKGIARRMHMTALRAELCRRHAWYAGAVWVTEKERGRLLEDYRRYRALAEQDLQWHKMLWRMDCLPGGLEESCEYLNTAVESAGKALHCPENTLLYFPSEK
;
A
#
# COMPACT_ATOMS: atom_id res chain seq x y z
N MET A 1 9.08 -21.55 -4.55
CA MET A 1 9.85 -20.54 -3.79
C MET A 1 10.20 -21.10 -2.43
N LYS A 2 11.41 -20.81 -1.93
CA LYS A 2 11.89 -21.35 -0.64
C LYS A 2 11.54 -20.44 0.53
N ARG A 3 11.42 -19.14 0.28
CA ARG A 3 11.12 -18.11 1.27
C ARG A 3 9.92 -17.29 0.83
N ILE A 4 9.02 -17.04 1.79
CA ILE A 4 7.87 -16.16 1.61
C ILE A 4 7.85 -15.20 2.79
N LEU A 5 8.06 -13.93 2.51
CA LEU A 5 8.11 -12.85 3.49
C LEU A 5 6.84 -12.02 3.39
N LEU A 6 6.32 -11.56 4.51
CA LEU A 6 5.29 -10.51 4.56
C LEU A 6 5.95 -9.21 4.98
N GLN A 7 5.84 -8.19 4.14
CA GLN A 7 6.32 -6.86 4.42
C GLN A 7 5.23 -6.05 5.10
N TYR A 8 5.57 -5.43 6.22
CA TYR A 8 4.80 -4.34 6.83
C TYR A 8 5.50 -3.01 6.58
N ASP A 9 4.72 -2.04 6.16
CA ASP A 9 5.16 -0.67 6.02
C ASP A 9 4.85 0.11 7.31
N ILE A 10 5.89 0.54 8.00
CA ILE A 10 5.78 1.40 9.19
C ILE A 10 6.32 2.81 8.95
N ALA A 11 6.80 3.07 7.73
CA ALA A 11 7.35 4.36 7.34
C ALA A 11 6.28 5.43 7.10
N HIS A 12 5.08 5.03 6.71
CA HIS A 12 3.99 5.94 6.36
C HIS A 12 3.02 6.25 7.52
N GLY A 13 3.53 6.30 8.75
CA GLY A 13 2.80 6.82 9.90
C GLY A 13 1.99 5.79 10.70
N ARG A 14 1.77 4.57 10.17
CA ARG A 14 1.13 3.49 10.93
C ARG A 14 2.19 2.62 11.60
N LEU A 15 2.17 2.59 12.92
CA LEU A 15 3.00 1.68 13.69
C LEU A 15 2.12 0.63 14.38
N PRO A 16 1.89 -0.55 13.76
CA PRO A 16 1.09 -1.61 14.34
C PRO A 16 1.70 -2.08 15.67
N ARG A 17 0.87 -2.47 16.63
CA ARG A 17 1.37 -3.07 17.88
C ARG A 17 2.16 -4.35 17.57
N PRO A 18 3.31 -4.59 18.22
CA PRO A 18 4.11 -5.80 17.98
C PRO A 18 3.29 -7.07 18.12
N GLU A 19 2.37 -7.11 19.09
CA GLU A 19 1.51 -8.26 19.36
C GLU A 19 0.60 -8.57 18.18
N ARG A 20 0.11 -7.55 17.47
CA ARG A 20 -0.75 -7.73 16.29
C ARG A 20 0.02 -8.29 15.10
N ILE A 21 1.25 -7.80 14.88
CA ILE A 21 2.15 -8.38 13.86
C ILE A 21 2.47 -9.84 14.21
N LEU A 22 2.80 -10.13 15.46
CA LEU A 22 3.13 -11.49 15.91
C LEU A 22 1.93 -12.45 15.83
N GLU A 23 0.72 -11.97 16.14
CA GLU A 23 -0.52 -12.74 15.99
C GLU A 23 -0.76 -13.12 14.52
N GLN A 24 -0.64 -12.16 13.60
CA GLN A 24 -0.77 -12.42 12.17
C GLN A 24 0.36 -13.31 11.64
N ALA A 25 1.59 -13.08 12.06
CA ALA A 25 2.72 -13.91 11.68
C ALA A 25 2.55 -15.36 12.16
N CYS A 26 2.08 -15.58 13.39
CA CYS A 26 1.77 -16.90 13.93
C CYS A 26 0.68 -17.59 13.10
N PHE A 27 -0.40 -16.90 12.78
CA PHE A 27 -1.48 -17.42 11.94
C PHE A 27 -0.97 -17.79 10.53
N LEU A 28 -0.27 -16.89 9.86
CA LEU A 28 0.19 -17.08 8.49
C LEU A 28 1.33 -18.10 8.37
N LYS A 29 2.09 -18.34 9.43
CA LYS A 29 3.10 -19.39 9.48
C LYS A 29 2.51 -20.78 9.19
N GLU A 30 1.31 -21.08 9.67
CA GLU A 30 0.62 -22.35 9.39
C GLU A 30 0.37 -22.54 7.89
N TYR A 31 0.27 -21.45 7.16
CA TYR A 31 0.10 -21.41 5.70
C TYR A 31 1.43 -21.28 4.92
N GLY A 32 2.58 -21.18 5.63
CA GLY A 32 3.89 -21.22 5.02
C GLY A 32 4.64 -19.90 4.92
N LEU A 33 4.20 -18.90 5.65
CA LEU A 33 5.02 -17.72 5.86
C LEU A 33 6.35 -18.11 6.52
N THR A 34 7.47 -17.58 6.02
CA THR A 34 8.79 -17.88 6.52
C THR A 34 9.45 -16.71 7.26
N GLY A 35 8.93 -15.51 7.11
CA GLY A 35 9.48 -14.33 7.79
C GLY A 35 8.65 -13.08 7.61
N ILE A 36 9.02 -12.06 8.37
CA ILE A 36 8.48 -10.70 8.30
C ILE A 36 9.58 -9.77 7.80
N MET A 37 9.26 -8.93 6.84
CA MET A 37 10.08 -7.81 6.42
C MET A 37 9.46 -6.52 6.93
N LEU A 38 10.26 -5.62 7.49
CA LEU A 38 9.77 -4.36 8.02
C LEU A 38 10.37 -3.20 7.24
N TYR A 39 9.53 -2.41 6.60
CA TYR A 39 9.96 -1.24 5.85
C TYR A 39 10.09 -0.02 6.75
N LEU A 40 11.31 0.52 6.77
CA LEU A 40 11.75 1.62 7.62
C LEU A 40 12.23 2.77 6.74
N ASP A 41 11.50 3.87 6.68
CA ASP A 41 11.95 5.08 5.99
C ASP A 41 12.79 5.95 6.94
N GLY A 42 13.99 5.50 7.25
CA GLY A 42 14.85 6.18 8.21
C GLY A 42 14.34 6.16 9.65
N GLU A 43 13.24 5.51 9.95
CA GLU A 43 12.57 5.55 11.27
C GLU A 43 13.09 4.55 12.30
N GLY A 44 14.11 3.79 12.00
CA GLY A 44 14.62 2.75 12.90
C GLY A 44 15.99 3.04 13.53
N ALA A 45 16.68 4.07 13.08
CA ALA A 45 18.05 4.35 13.50
C ALA A 45 18.08 5.50 14.53
N GLN A 46 18.64 5.24 15.68
CA GLN A 46 18.49 6.15 16.83
C GLN A 46 19.46 7.33 16.86
N GLU A 47 20.61 7.28 16.18
CA GLU A 47 21.65 8.31 16.32
C GLU A 47 22.19 8.87 14.99
N SER A 48 22.29 8.05 13.95
CA SER A 48 22.94 8.47 12.70
C SER A 48 22.03 9.17 11.71
N LEU A 49 20.73 8.86 11.76
CA LEU A 49 19.67 9.53 11.02
C LEU A 49 18.58 9.93 12.01
N PRO A 50 18.48 11.20 12.40
CA PRO A 50 17.48 11.63 13.38
C PRO A 50 16.08 11.46 12.82
N VAL A 51 15.26 10.62 13.45
CA VAL A 51 13.94 10.24 12.96
C VAL A 51 12.83 10.85 13.81
N ARG A 52 11.88 11.50 13.16
CA ARG A 52 10.67 11.99 13.82
C ARG A 52 9.71 10.82 13.97
N GLY A 53 9.47 10.39 15.22
CA GLY A 53 8.64 9.22 15.48
C GLY A 53 9.45 7.92 15.44
N ALA A 54 10.70 7.96 15.92
CA ALA A 54 11.53 6.76 16.05
C ALA A 54 10.74 5.60 16.64
N VAL A 55 10.82 4.46 15.98
CA VAL A 55 10.27 3.21 16.48
C VAL A 55 10.86 2.98 17.87
N PRO A 56 10.05 2.78 18.92
CA PRO A 56 10.57 2.54 20.25
C PRO A 56 11.59 1.40 20.26
N ALA A 57 12.70 1.53 20.98
CA ALA A 57 13.76 0.53 20.99
C ALA A 57 13.26 -0.86 21.43
N ASP A 58 12.32 -0.90 22.35
CA ASP A 58 11.66 -2.12 22.84
C ASP A 58 10.71 -2.75 21.79
N TYR A 59 10.22 -1.98 20.84
CA TYR A 59 9.33 -2.43 19.77
C TYR A 59 10.02 -3.45 18.87
N LEU A 60 11.18 -3.08 18.30
CA LEU A 60 11.96 -3.97 17.44
C LEU A 60 12.48 -5.19 18.20
N GLU A 61 12.90 -5.02 19.44
CA GLU A 61 13.35 -6.12 20.28
C GLU A 61 12.21 -7.10 20.62
N THR A 62 10.99 -6.58 20.84
CA THR A 62 9.78 -7.40 21.05
C THR A 62 9.46 -8.22 19.80
N LEU A 63 9.46 -7.60 18.61
CA LEU A 63 9.27 -8.31 17.35
C LEU A 63 10.34 -9.35 17.11
N LYS A 64 11.61 -9.00 17.27
CA LYS A 64 12.76 -9.90 17.11
C LYS A 64 12.64 -11.15 17.98
N LYS A 65 12.35 -10.98 19.27
CA LYS A 65 12.14 -12.09 20.21
C LYS A 65 10.93 -12.93 19.85
N GLY A 66 9.82 -12.30 19.49
CA GLY A 66 8.58 -12.99 19.12
C GLY A 66 8.75 -13.81 17.83
N LEU A 67 9.30 -13.21 16.78
CA LEU A 67 9.54 -13.88 15.49
C LEU A 67 10.56 -15.02 15.63
N ARG A 68 11.62 -14.84 16.42
CA ARG A 68 12.58 -15.92 16.73
C ARG A 68 11.91 -17.10 17.42
N LYS A 69 11.00 -16.88 18.40
CA LYS A 69 10.21 -17.95 19.03
C LYS A 69 9.31 -18.67 18.03
N LEU A 70 8.79 -17.94 17.04
CA LEU A 70 8.01 -18.51 15.96
C LEU A 70 8.88 -19.23 14.90
N GLY A 71 10.22 -19.10 14.96
CA GLY A 71 11.12 -19.60 13.92
C GLY A 71 10.94 -18.89 12.58
N LEU A 72 10.57 -17.61 12.62
CA LEU A 72 10.40 -16.74 11.46
C LEU A 72 11.57 -15.77 11.34
N GLU A 73 11.99 -15.52 10.10
CA GLU A 73 13.03 -14.54 9.79
C GLU A 73 12.51 -13.11 10.02
N PHE A 74 13.40 -12.19 10.42
CA PHE A 74 13.08 -10.79 10.60
C PHE A 74 14.00 -9.92 9.74
N VAL A 75 13.51 -9.44 8.59
CA VAL A 75 14.29 -8.77 7.54
C VAL A 75 14.09 -7.27 7.58
N PRO A 76 15.15 -6.46 7.61
CA PRO A 76 15.02 -5.00 7.42
C PRO A 76 14.87 -4.64 5.95
N HIS A 77 13.99 -3.68 5.67
CA HIS A 77 13.91 -2.99 4.40
C HIS A 77 14.05 -1.49 4.65
N ILE A 78 15.09 -0.91 4.11
CA ILE A 78 15.41 0.53 4.20
C ILE A 78 15.55 1.12 2.80
N GLN A 79 15.49 2.44 2.72
CA GLN A 79 15.79 3.16 1.49
C GLN A 79 17.19 3.78 1.55
N THR A 80 17.89 3.72 0.43
CA THR A 80 19.27 4.27 0.34
C THR A 80 19.47 5.22 -0.84
N LEU A 81 18.48 5.37 -1.71
CA LEU A 81 18.56 6.23 -2.89
C LEU A 81 17.29 7.07 -3.10
N GLY A 82 16.17 6.44 -3.45
CA GLY A 82 14.84 7.05 -3.59
C GLY A 82 14.00 6.90 -2.33
N HIS A 83 12.74 7.38 -2.36
CA HIS A 83 11.75 7.23 -1.27
C HIS A 83 12.22 7.70 0.11
N LEU A 84 13.00 8.77 0.16
CA LEU A 84 13.53 9.36 1.40
C LEU A 84 12.86 10.71 1.72
N GLU A 85 11.62 10.92 1.28
CA GLU A 85 10.89 12.17 1.43
C GLU A 85 10.86 12.65 2.87
N ARG A 86 10.53 11.77 3.82
CA ARG A 86 10.46 12.12 5.25
C ARG A 86 11.81 12.47 5.84
N LEU A 87 12.84 11.69 5.51
CA LEU A 87 14.21 11.98 5.93
C LEU A 87 14.67 13.31 5.36
N LEU A 88 14.49 13.51 4.05
CA LEU A 88 14.96 14.67 3.32
C LEU A 88 14.13 15.94 3.59
N ALA A 89 12.89 15.81 4.09
CA ALA A 89 12.09 16.96 4.51
C ALA A 89 12.70 17.72 5.71
N ARG A 90 13.63 17.12 6.42
CA ARG A 90 14.26 17.71 7.63
C ARG A 90 15.24 18.80 7.29
N PRO A 91 15.27 19.91 8.04
CA PRO A 91 16.22 21.01 7.79
C PRO A 91 17.69 20.57 7.82
N GLU A 92 18.06 19.69 8.74
CA GLU A 92 19.44 19.17 8.86
C GLU A 92 19.88 18.28 7.70
N MET A 93 18.93 17.76 6.92
CA MET A 93 19.18 16.93 5.74
C MET A 93 19.10 17.70 4.42
N GLU A 94 18.92 19.00 4.45
CA GLU A 94 18.81 19.85 3.25
C GLU A 94 19.97 19.62 2.28
N ARG A 95 21.19 19.51 2.77
CA ARG A 95 22.38 19.27 1.93
C ARG A 95 22.40 17.90 1.25
N TRP A 96 21.62 16.94 1.76
CA TRP A 96 21.54 15.59 1.21
C TRP A 96 20.57 15.48 0.04
N ARG A 97 19.71 16.47 -0.14
CA ARG A 97 18.71 16.49 -1.23
C ARG A 97 19.37 16.67 -2.58
N ASP A 98 19.03 15.84 -3.55
CA ASP A 98 19.40 16.09 -4.95
C ASP A 98 18.58 17.24 -5.53
N ASP A 99 17.27 17.30 -5.23
CA ASP A 99 16.41 18.45 -5.54
C ASP A 99 16.33 19.41 -4.35
N PRO A 100 16.85 20.65 -4.49
CA PRO A 100 16.81 21.64 -3.41
C PRO A 100 15.40 22.12 -3.05
N ALA A 101 14.42 22.01 -3.98
CA ALA A 101 13.03 22.38 -3.73
C ALA A 101 12.28 21.37 -2.85
N GLY A 102 12.93 20.29 -2.51
CA GLY A 102 12.35 19.12 -1.82
C GLY A 102 12.35 17.94 -2.77
N GLY A 103 12.55 16.79 -2.30
CA GLY A 103 12.60 15.62 -3.17
C GLY A 103 12.83 14.36 -2.35
N ARG A 104 12.80 13.24 -3.03
CA ARG A 104 12.91 11.92 -2.42
C ARG A 104 14.23 11.20 -2.72
N VAL A 105 15.14 11.88 -3.44
CA VAL A 105 16.41 11.29 -3.90
C VAL A 105 17.59 11.96 -3.21
N VAL A 106 18.54 11.16 -2.73
CA VAL A 106 19.76 11.65 -2.09
C VAL A 106 20.86 11.92 -3.08
N ARG A 107 21.76 12.83 -2.72
CA ARG A 107 22.99 13.15 -3.45
C ARG A 107 24.06 12.09 -3.25
N ILE A 108 24.21 11.19 -4.23
CA ILE A 108 25.22 10.12 -4.18
C ILE A 108 26.65 10.62 -4.43
N ASP A 109 26.83 11.87 -4.86
CA ASP A 109 28.13 12.53 -5.07
C ASP A 109 28.79 12.93 -3.75
N LEU A 110 28.03 13.05 -2.65
CA LEU A 110 28.54 13.52 -1.38
C LEU A 110 29.12 12.36 -0.53
N PRO A 111 30.37 12.47 -0.07
CA PRO A 111 30.98 11.46 0.82
C PRO A 111 30.22 11.30 2.15
N GLU A 112 29.68 12.41 2.69
CA GLU A 112 28.88 12.38 3.93
C GLU A 112 27.57 11.60 3.78
N VAL A 113 26.92 11.61 2.62
CA VAL A 113 25.73 10.80 2.33
C VAL A 113 26.10 9.32 2.34
N ARG A 114 27.16 8.94 1.63
CA ARG A 114 27.65 7.55 1.61
C ARG A 114 28.01 7.05 3.01
N ALA A 115 28.73 7.87 3.78
CA ALA A 115 29.11 7.55 5.15
C ALA A 115 27.88 7.42 6.06
N GLY A 116 26.88 8.31 5.91
CA GLY A 116 25.61 8.24 6.64
C GLY A 116 24.82 6.98 6.34
N MET A 117 24.67 6.64 5.06
CA MET A 117 23.97 5.42 4.65
C MET A 117 24.65 4.13 5.16
N LYS A 118 26.00 4.09 5.16
CA LYS A 118 26.73 2.97 5.75
C LYS A 118 26.50 2.82 7.26
N ARG A 119 26.49 3.93 8.00
CA ARG A 119 26.14 3.90 9.44
C ARG A 119 24.70 3.41 9.64
N TYR A 120 23.76 3.93 8.86
CA TYR A 120 22.37 3.51 8.91
C TYR A 120 22.19 2.01 8.66
N ILE A 121 22.86 1.47 7.62
CA ILE A 121 22.88 0.03 7.34
C ILE A 121 23.44 -0.75 8.53
N ALA A 122 24.53 -0.30 9.15
CA ALA A 122 25.13 -0.97 10.29
C ALA A 122 24.18 -1.01 11.49
N GLU A 123 23.60 0.10 11.88
CA GLU A 123 22.64 0.21 12.99
C GLU A 123 21.42 -0.68 12.77
N VAL A 124 20.81 -0.61 11.59
CA VAL A 124 19.65 -1.45 11.26
C VAL A 124 20.03 -2.93 11.27
N SER A 125 21.21 -3.29 10.76
CA SER A 125 21.65 -4.68 10.74
C SER A 125 21.79 -5.31 12.14
N GLU A 126 22.08 -4.53 13.17
CA GLU A 126 22.15 -4.99 14.56
C GLU A 126 20.76 -5.28 15.16
N LEU A 127 19.75 -4.56 14.70
CA LEU A 127 18.39 -4.66 15.23
C LEU A 127 17.60 -5.86 14.68
N PHE A 128 18.05 -6.47 13.57
CA PHE A 128 17.33 -7.52 12.87
C PHE A 128 18.09 -8.85 12.83
N ASP A 129 17.34 -9.95 12.82
CA ASP A 129 17.86 -11.32 12.69
C ASP A 129 17.69 -11.82 11.27
N SER A 130 18.46 -11.28 10.32
CA SER A 130 18.42 -11.73 8.93
C SER A 130 19.83 -11.77 8.34
N GLU A 131 20.06 -12.67 7.42
CA GLU A 131 21.25 -12.63 6.58
C GLU A 131 21.15 -11.57 5.45
N TYR A 132 20.00 -10.90 5.32
CA TYR A 132 19.71 -9.91 4.27
C TYR A 132 19.43 -8.54 4.86
N VAL A 133 19.85 -7.52 4.11
CA VAL A 133 19.42 -6.13 4.28
C VAL A 133 18.88 -5.65 2.93
N HIS A 134 17.60 -5.35 2.86
CA HIS A 134 17.01 -4.75 1.68
C HIS A 134 17.25 -3.24 1.70
N CYS A 135 18.00 -2.75 0.72
CA CYS A 135 18.49 -1.36 0.63
C CYS A 135 17.65 -0.48 -0.32
N GLY A 136 16.46 -0.96 -0.75
CA GLY A 136 15.56 -0.21 -1.63
C GLY A 136 16.19 0.11 -2.99
N GLY A 137 16.23 1.39 -3.34
CA GLY A 137 16.86 1.89 -4.56
C GLY A 137 15.89 2.05 -5.74
N ASP A 138 14.59 1.95 -5.48
CA ASP A 138 13.51 2.09 -6.44
C ASP A 138 13.10 3.55 -6.69
N GLU A 139 12.49 3.75 -7.85
CA GLU A 139 11.84 5.00 -8.27
C GLU A 139 12.67 6.30 -8.08
N ALA A 140 13.99 6.22 -8.29
CA ALA A 140 14.86 7.38 -8.22
C ALA A 140 14.80 8.26 -9.50
N SER A 141 13.61 8.47 -10.05
CA SER A 141 13.35 9.09 -11.35
C SER A 141 13.88 10.53 -11.50
N THR A 142 14.14 11.24 -10.39
CA THR A 142 14.71 12.60 -10.39
C THR A 142 16.23 12.63 -10.22
N LEU A 143 16.88 11.47 -10.09
CA LEU A 143 18.33 11.39 -9.95
C LEU A 143 19.06 12.06 -11.13
N GLY A 144 19.94 12.97 -10.83
CA GLY A 144 20.70 13.71 -11.86
C GLY A 144 19.96 14.88 -12.51
N LEU A 145 18.74 15.19 -12.08
CA LEU A 145 18.04 16.41 -12.49
C LEU A 145 18.38 17.59 -11.56
N GLY A 146 18.89 17.34 -10.36
CA GLY A 146 19.20 18.30 -9.33
C GLY A 146 20.69 18.64 -9.17
N LEU A 147 21.13 18.74 -7.93
CA LEU A 147 22.48 19.21 -7.56
C LEU A 147 23.60 18.23 -7.93
N SER A 148 23.30 16.93 -8.03
CA SER A 148 24.28 15.92 -8.46
C SER A 148 24.50 15.87 -9.98
N ARG A 149 23.77 16.67 -10.76
CA ARG A 149 23.77 16.63 -12.24
C ARG A 149 25.16 16.67 -12.85
N ASN A 150 26.01 17.61 -12.42
CA ASN A 150 27.34 17.75 -12.98
C ASN A 150 28.24 16.54 -12.68
N TYR A 151 28.16 16.01 -11.48
CA TYR A 151 28.88 14.79 -11.09
C TYR A 151 28.43 13.61 -11.94
N LEU A 152 27.13 13.36 -12.05
CA LEU A 152 26.56 12.25 -12.82
C LEU A 152 26.84 12.38 -14.31
N SER A 153 26.80 13.59 -14.88
CA SER A 153 27.14 13.83 -16.27
C SER A 153 28.62 13.56 -16.56
N SER A 154 29.52 13.94 -15.66
CA SER A 154 30.97 13.75 -15.83
C SER A 154 31.41 12.30 -15.62
N ARG A 155 30.77 11.58 -14.70
CA ARG A 155 31.12 10.21 -14.33
C ARG A 155 30.43 9.16 -15.19
N GLY A 156 29.25 9.52 -15.73
CA GLY A 156 28.28 8.62 -16.32
C GLY A 156 27.41 7.98 -15.22
N LEU A 157 26.09 8.07 -15.37
CA LEU A 157 25.11 7.66 -14.35
C LEU A 157 25.30 6.21 -13.90
N GLU A 158 25.47 5.27 -14.83
CA GLU A 158 25.70 3.87 -14.52
C GLU A 158 26.97 3.62 -13.69
N ASN A 159 28.04 4.35 -13.97
CA ASN A 159 29.28 4.24 -13.19
C ASN A 159 29.10 4.79 -11.77
N ALA A 160 28.45 5.94 -11.67
CA ALA A 160 28.20 6.60 -10.38
C ALA A 160 27.30 5.74 -9.48
N LEU A 161 26.23 5.16 -10.03
CA LEU A 161 25.35 4.24 -9.32
C LEU A 161 26.06 2.93 -8.92
N ALA A 162 26.85 2.36 -9.83
CA ALA A 162 27.63 1.16 -9.53
C ALA A 162 28.62 1.41 -8.39
N GLU A 163 29.35 2.52 -8.42
CA GLU A 163 30.27 2.90 -7.34
C GLU A 163 29.54 3.10 -6.02
N TYR A 164 28.38 3.76 -6.04
CA TYR A 164 27.57 4.01 -4.86
C TYR A 164 27.08 2.69 -4.24
N TRP A 165 26.45 1.84 -5.02
CA TRP A 165 25.88 0.59 -4.49
C TRP A 165 26.92 -0.47 -4.15
N ASN A 166 28.02 -0.55 -4.91
CA ASN A 166 29.13 -1.45 -4.54
C ASN A 166 29.79 -1.01 -3.22
N ASP A 167 29.90 0.30 -2.99
CA ASP A 167 30.40 0.84 -1.73
C ASP A 167 29.49 0.51 -0.54
N LEU A 168 28.16 0.60 -0.71
CA LEU A 168 27.18 0.14 0.29
C LEU A 168 27.20 -1.38 0.45
N HIS A 169 27.36 -2.12 -0.64
CA HIS A 169 27.47 -3.58 -0.60
C HIS A 169 28.69 -4.03 0.24
N HIS A 170 29.83 -3.40 0.07
CA HIS A 170 31.00 -3.70 0.89
C HIS A 170 30.73 -3.47 2.39
N ALA A 171 29.98 -2.43 2.74
CA ALA A 171 29.55 -2.22 4.12
C ALA A 171 28.60 -3.32 4.61
N VAL A 172 27.60 -3.70 3.84
CA VAL A 172 26.68 -4.81 4.17
C VAL A 172 27.47 -6.12 4.34
N ARG A 173 28.37 -6.42 3.42
CA ARG A 173 29.21 -7.63 3.45
C ARG A 173 30.13 -7.66 4.66
N SER A 174 30.67 -6.54 5.10
CA SER A 174 31.52 -6.46 6.31
C SER A 174 30.77 -6.84 7.60
N LEU A 175 29.43 -6.76 7.57
CA LEU A 175 28.53 -7.19 8.64
C LEU A 175 28.09 -8.66 8.51
N ASN A 176 28.67 -9.42 7.57
CA ASN A 176 28.26 -10.78 7.21
C ASN A 176 26.80 -10.87 6.75
N ARG A 177 26.32 -9.84 6.01
CA ARG A 177 24.97 -9.77 5.46
C ARG A 177 25.02 -9.74 3.93
N LYS A 178 23.88 -9.99 3.30
CA LYS A 178 23.65 -9.89 1.85
C LYS A 178 22.79 -8.69 1.53
N MET A 179 23.23 -7.89 0.59
CA MET A 179 22.50 -6.72 0.12
C MET A 179 21.43 -7.11 -0.89
N VAL A 180 20.24 -6.54 -0.75
CA VAL A 180 19.13 -6.64 -1.72
C VAL A 180 18.82 -5.26 -2.26
N LEU A 181 18.67 -5.13 -3.59
CA LEU A 181 18.27 -3.90 -4.28
C LEU A 181 17.04 -4.15 -5.16
N TYR A 182 16.22 -3.17 -5.32
CA TYR A 182 15.18 -3.17 -6.35
C TYR A 182 15.77 -3.03 -7.77
N ALA A 183 15.01 -3.51 -8.75
CA ALA A 183 15.50 -3.67 -10.13
C ALA A 183 15.35 -2.43 -11.02
N ASP A 184 14.64 -1.39 -10.59
CA ASP A 184 14.20 -0.28 -11.44
C ASP A 184 15.32 0.38 -12.23
N GLU A 185 16.39 0.79 -11.54
CA GLU A 185 17.52 1.44 -12.18
C GLU A 185 18.30 0.47 -13.11
N LEU A 186 18.23 -0.85 -12.84
CA LEU A 186 18.85 -1.85 -13.71
C LEU A 186 18.06 -2.04 -15.00
N ILE A 187 16.76 -1.73 -14.98
CA ILE A 187 15.91 -1.77 -16.17
C ILE A 187 16.15 -0.53 -17.01
N ALA A 188 16.16 0.63 -16.36
CA ALA A 188 16.45 1.90 -17.03
C ALA A 188 17.88 1.93 -17.60
N TYR A 189 18.84 1.28 -16.94
CA TYR A 189 20.26 1.24 -17.29
C TYR A 189 20.81 -0.19 -17.29
N PRO A 190 20.53 -1.02 -18.32
CA PRO A 190 20.87 -2.44 -18.32
C PRO A 190 22.36 -2.76 -18.18
N ALA A 191 23.26 -1.85 -18.59
CA ALA A 191 24.70 -2.03 -18.43
C ALA A 191 25.14 -1.96 -16.94
N LEU A 192 24.35 -1.32 -16.08
CA LEU A 192 24.61 -1.20 -14.65
C LEU A 192 24.75 -2.58 -13.99
N ARG A 193 23.91 -3.56 -14.35
CA ARG A 193 23.96 -4.91 -13.75
C ARG A 193 25.37 -5.57 -13.87
N ARG A 194 26.08 -5.33 -14.96
CA ARG A 194 27.44 -5.88 -15.16
C ARG A 194 28.52 -5.16 -14.34
N LYS A 195 28.19 -3.99 -13.78
CA LYS A 195 29.08 -3.17 -12.96
C LYS A 195 28.86 -3.35 -11.47
N LEU A 196 27.73 -3.96 -11.09
CA LEU A 196 27.43 -4.30 -9.69
C LEU A 196 28.15 -5.58 -9.30
N GLU A 197 28.52 -5.66 -8.00
CA GLU A 197 29.01 -6.89 -7.40
C GLU A 197 27.99 -8.02 -7.63
N PRO A 198 28.45 -9.22 -8.04
CA PRO A 198 27.56 -10.31 -8.42
C PRO A 198 26.75 -10.90 -7.26
N GLU A 199 27.19 -10.67 -6.03
CA GLU A 199 26.53 -11.12 -4.80
C GLU A 199 25.32 -10.24 -4.41
N ILE A 200 25.17 -9.06 -4.99
CA ILE A 200 24.00 -8.21 -4.76
C ILE A 200 22.77 -8.93 -5.31
N VAL A 201 21.81 -9.17 -4.43
CA VAL A 201 20.51 -9.78 -4.76
C VAL A 201 19.61 -8.72 -5.38
N ILE A 202 18.96 -9.07 -6.47
CA ILE A 202 18.04 -8.16 -7.16
C ILE A 202 16.60 -8.57 -6.88
N ALA A 203 15.80 -7.62 -6.40
CA ALA A 203 14.38 -7.77 -6.15
C ALA A 203 13.57 -7.11 -7.27
N ASN A 204 12.71 -7.88 -7.91
CA ASN A 204 11.71 -7.35 -8.83
C ASN A 204 10.42 -7.07 -8.10
N TRP A 205 9.69 -6.08 -8.56
CA TRP A 205 8.36 -5.78 -8.04
C TRP A 205 7.36 -5.55 -9.17
N GLY A 206 6.08 -5.75 -8.86
CA GLY A 206 4.97 -5.50 -9.77
C GLY A 206 3.64 -5.75 -9.08
N TYR A 207 2.66 -4.89 -9.35
CA TYR A 207 1.37 -4.87 -8.66
C TYR A 207 0.18 -4.97 -9.62
N CYS A 208 0.41 -4.93 -10.92
CA CYS A 208 -0.64 -4.89 -11.93
C CYS A 208 -0.84 -6.23 -12.61
N ALA A 209 -2.07 -6.46 -13.09
CA ALA A 209 -2.39 -7.58 -13.97
C ALA A 209 -2.05 -7.23 -15.42
N ALA A 210 -1.67 -8.24 -16.20
CA ALA A 210 -1.22 -8.06 -17.58
C ALA A 210 -2.28 -7.45 -18.52
N ASP A 211 -3.57 -7.70 -18.25
CA ASP A 211 -4.66 -7.39 -19.18
C ASP A 211 -5.24 -5.99 -19.00
N GLU A 212 -4.75 -5.21 -18.05
CA GLU A 212 -5.39 -3.96 -17.68
C GLU A 212 -4.57 -2.75 -18.07
N VAL A 213 -5.10 -1.98 -18.99
CA VAL A 213 -4.90 -0.54 -19.27
C VAL A 213 -3.47 -0.02 -19.38
N PHE A 214 -2.45 -0.72 -18.87
CA PHE A 214 -1.07 -0.25 -18.89
C PHE A 214 -0.14 -1.22 -19.64
N GLU A 215 -0.18 -1.18 -20.98
CA GLU A 215 0.84 -1.84 -21.82
C GLU A 215 2.28 -1.48 -21.38
N ALA A 216 2.46 -0.28 -20.85
CA ALA A 216 3.74 0.16 -20.29
C ALA A 216 4.18 -0.68 -19.08
N GLU A 217 3.27 -1.08 -18.19
CA GLU A 217 3.60 -1.92 -17.04
C GLU A 217 3.83 -3.39 -17.44
N ASN A 218 3.11 -3.90 -18.44
CA ASN A 218 3.41 -5.21 -19.00
C ASN A 218 4.80 -5.27 -19.63
N HIS A 219 5.21 -4.18 -20.27
CA HIS A 219 6.56 -4.03 -20.79
C HIS A 219 7.59 -3.98 -19.65
N HIS A 220 7.23 -3.35 -18.56
CA HIS A 220 8.02 -3.30 -17.33
C HIS A 220 8.29 -4.71 -16.77
N TYR A 221 7.28 -5.56 -16.62
CA TYR A 221 7.48 -6.96 -16.20
C TYR A 221 8.43 -7.72 -17.12
N SER A 222 8.26 -7.61 -18.41
CA SER A 222 9.13 -8.28 -19.40
C SER A 222 10.57 -7.78 -19.30
N ALA A 223 10.77 -6.48 -19.09
CA ALA A 223 12.08 -5.88 -18.89
C ALA A 223 12.73 -6.37 -17.59
N HIS A 224 11.98 -6.44 -16.49
CA HIS A 224 12.46 -6.99 -15.21
C HIS A 224 13.01 -8.42 -15.38
N CYS A 225 12.31 -9.28 -16.12
CA CYS A 225 12.78 -10.62 -16.38
C CYS A 225 14.13 -10.66 -17.12
N SER A 226 14.34 -9.79 -18.09
CA SER A 226 15.56 -9.77 -18.88
C SER A 226 16.80 -9.34 -18.10
N VAL A 227 16.62 -8.57 -17.03
CA VAL A 227 17.71 -8.01 -16.22
C VAL A 227 18.08 -8.91 -15.04
N CYS A 228 17.11 -9.71 -14.54
CA CYS A 228 17.26 -10.48 -13.31
C CYS A 228 17.58 -11.95 -13.55
N SER A 229 18.56 -12.25 -14.35
CA SER A 229 19.06 -13.60 -14.63
C SER A 229 20.15 -14.05 -13.63
N GLY A 230 20.00 -13.77 -12.35
CA GLY A 230 21.02 -14.09 -11.34
C GLY A 230 20.50 -14.98 -10.22
N ARG A 231 21.42 -15.49 -9.40
CA ARG A 231 21.07 -16.29 -8.22
C ARG A 231 20.42 -15.41 -7.14
N GLY A 232 19.40 -15.93 -6.47
CA GLY A 232 18.80 -15.31 -5.30
C GLY A 232 17.93 -14.10 -5.59
N ASN A 233 17.35 -13.99 -6.78
CA ASN A 233 16.41 -12.93 -7.09
C ASN A 233 15.14 -13.05 -6.26
N TRP A 234 14.64 -11.91 -5.82
CA TRP A 234 13.41 -11.78 -5.07
C TRP A 234 12.31 -11.25 -5.98
N MET A 235 11.07 -11.63 -5.67
CA MET A 235 9.87 -11.12 -6.31
C MET A 235 9.00 -10.45 -5.27
N THR A 236 8.54 -9.24 -5.54
CA THR A 236 7.69 -8.45 -4.65
C THR A 236 6.41 -8.09 -5.35
N GLY A 237 5.28 -8.31 -4.71
CA GLY A 237 3.98 -8.01 -5.31
C GLY A 237 2.85 -7.89 -4.29
N ASN A 238 1.67 -7.46 -4.79
CA ASN A 238 0.40 -7.43 -4.08
C ASN A 238 0.33 -6.43 -2.92
N ALA A 239 0.34 -5.13 -3.24
CA ALA A 239 0.02 -4.07 -2.30
C ALA A 239 -1.47 -4.12 -1.91
N MET A 240 -1.78 -4.54 -0.69
CA MET A 240 -3.14 -4.73 -0.21
C MET A 240 -3.68 -3.55 0.59
N ALA A 241 -2.80 -2.74 1.18
CA ALA A 241 -3.20 -1.59 1.97
C ALA A 241 -3.86 -0.47 1.14
N GLU A 242 -3.63 -0.45 -0.17
CA GLU A 242 -4.20 0.54 -1.08
C GLU A 242 -5.68 0.29 -1.42
N TYR A 243 -6.25 -0.88 -1.10
CA TYR A 243 -7.61 -1.24 -1.44
C TYR A 243 -8.51 -1.26 -0.22
N VAL A 244 -9.78 -0.85 -0.41
CA VAL A 244 -10.77 -0.91 0.68
C VAL A 244 -11.03 -2.36 1.10
N PHE A 245 -11.04 -3.28 0.13
CA PHE A 245 -11.05 -4.73 0.35
C PHE A 245 -10.16 -5.41 -0.69
N LEU A 246 -10.12 -6.74 -0.70
CA LEU A 246 -9.19 -7.50 -1.54
C LEU A 246 -9.62 -7.53 -3.01
N PRO A 247 -8.79 -7.07 -3.94
CA PRO A 247 -9.04 -7.21 -5.38
C PRO A 247 -8.60 -8.60 -5.86
N LEU A 248 -9.24 -9.69 -5.41
CA LEU A 248 -8.78 -11.06 -5.63
C LEU A 248 -8.46 -11.44 -7.08
N PRO A 249 -9.28 -11.10 -8.10
CA PRO A 249 -8.94 -11.41 -9.49
C PRO A 249 -7.61 -10.78 -9.92
N ARG A 250 -7.37 -9.55 -9.46
CA ARG A 250 -6.12 -8.83 -9.74
C ARG A 250 -4.93 -9.44 -8.99
N LEU A 251 -5.10 -9.77 -7.72
CA LEU A 251 -4.08 -10.48 -6.92
C LEU A 251 -3.71 -11.82 -7.57
N GLN A 252 -4.69 -12.56 -8.03
CA GLN A 252 -4.49 -13.85 -8.69
C GLN A 252 -3.68 -13.73 -9.98
N GLU A 253 -4.02 -12.77 -10.82
CA GLU A 253 -3.31 -12.54 -12.08
C GLU A 253 -1.91 -11.98 -11.85
N ASN A 254 -1.76 -11.02 -10.96
CA ASN A 254 -0.45 -10.51 -10.57
C ASN A 254 0.46 -11.63 -10.04
N LEU A 255 -0.06 -12.49 -9.16
CA LEU A 255 0.70 -13.62 -8.63
C LEU A 255 1.13 -14.59 -9.73
N ARG A 256 0.25 -14.92 -10.68
CA ARG A 256 0.58 -15.78 -11.84
C ARG A 256 1.74 -15.22 -12.64
N ILE A 257 1.72 -13.91 -12.93
CA ILE A 257 2.79 -13.22 -13.64
C ILE A 257 4.12 -13.31 -12.87
N LEU A 258 4.08 -12.97 -11.57
CA LEU A 258 5.27 -12.99 -10.73
C LEU A 258 5.84 -14.41 -10.54
N GLU A 259 5.02 -15.45 -10.46
CA GLU A 259 5.47 -16.85 -10.43
C GLU A 259 6.16 -17.24 -11.72
N GLU A 260 5.60 -16.86 -12.87
CA GLU A 260 6.21 -17.12 -14.19
C GLU A 260 7.56 -16.41 -14.32
N LEU A 261 7.62 -15.13 -13.96
CA LEU A 261 8.84 -14.33 -13.99
C LEU A 261 9.89 -14.86 -13.00
N GLY A 262 9.45 -15.18 -11.79
CA GLY A 262 10.30 -15.75 -10.75
C GLY A 262 10.89 -17.11 -11.16
N GLY A 263 10.10 -17.95 -11.83
CA GLY A 263 10.57 -19.22 -12.40
C GLY A 263 11.66 -19.02 -13.44
N ARG A 264 11.51 -18.04 -14.35
CA ARG A 264 12.49 -17.71 -15.37
C ARG A 264 13.78 -17.11 -14.79
N SER A 265 13.68 -16.29 -13.76
CA SER A 265 14.83 -15.62 -13.13
C SER A 265 15.51 -16.44 -12.05
N GLY A 266 14.96 -17.61 -11.66
CA GLY A 266 15.46 -18.43 -10.58
C GLY A 266 15.26 -17.81 -9.21
N ALA A 267 14.20 -17.02 -9.02
CA ALA A 267 13.85 -16.41 -7.75
C ALA A 267 13.56 -17.47 -6.68
N ASP A 268 14.14 -17.33 -5.51
CA ASP A 268 13.93 -18.21 -4.36
C ASP A 268 13.05 -17.60 -3.28
N THR A 269 12.82 -16.30 -3.32
CA THR A 269 12.07 -15.52 -2.33
C THR A 269 10.91 -14.77 -2.97
N PHE A 270 9.76 -14.82 -2.33
CA PHE A 270 8.59 -14.01 -2.65
C PHE A 270 8.28 -13.07 -1.48
N VAL A 271 8.08 -11.80 -1.76
CA VAL A 271 7.69 -10.80 -0.77
C VAL A 271 6.25 -10.38 -1.03
N ILE A 272 5.38 -10.62 -0.07
CA ILE A 272 4.03 -10.08 -0.03
C ILE A 272 4.14 -8.69 0.56
N SER A 273 3.99 -7.64 -0.24
CA SER A 273 4.09 -6.27 0.24
C SER A 273 2.74 -5.75 0.74
N ASP A 274 2.79 -5.01 1.84
CA ASP A 274 1.66 -4.28 2.41
C ASP A 274 2.10 -2.82 2.61
N TRP A 275 1.95 -2.03 1.55
CA TRP A 275 2.33 -0.62 1.56
C TRP A 275 1.30 0.22 2.30
N GLY A 276 1.79 1.09 3.18
CA GLY A 276 0.99 1.97 4.01
C GLY A 276 0.57 3.28 3.36
N SER A 277 0.41 3.31 2.05
CA SER A 277 -0.03 4.52 1.34
C SER A 277 -1.42 4.98 1.78
N TYR A 278 -1.70 6.27 1.56
CA TYR A 278 -3.00 6.90 1.83
C TYR A 278 -3.48 6.80 3.29
N GLU A 279 -2.61 7.26 4.22
CA GLU A 279 -2.92 7.40 5.64
C GLU A 279 -3.32 6.11 6.36
N ASN A 280 -3.04 4.95 5.72
CA ASN A 280 -3.23 3.64 6.36
C ASN A 280 -4.65 3.40 6.89
N ILE A 281 -5.66 3.81 6.16
CA ILE A 281 -7.06 3.73 6.61
C ILE A 281 -7.64 2.32 6.62
N ASN A 282 -6.97 1.35 6.00
CA ASN A 282 -7.47 -0.01 5.88
C ASN A 282 -7.11 -0.86 7.11
N PRO A 283 -7.99 -1.80 7.52
CA PRO A 283 -7.71 -2.66 8.65
C PRO A 283 -6.60 -3.67 8.35
N MET A 284 -5.84 -4.06 9.37
CA MET A 284 -4.83 -5.12 9.26
C MET A 284 -5.41 -6.47 8.82
N LEU A 285 -6.71 -6.66 8.93
CA LEU A 285 -7.40 -7.85 8.42
C LEU A 285 -7.18 -8.04 6.90
N ASN A 286 -7.16 -6.96 6.11
CA ASN A 286 -6.88 -7.05 4.68
C ASN A 286 -5.51 -7.68 4.41
N THR A 287 -4.49 -7.28 5.15
CA THR A 287 -3.15 -7.85 5.08
C THR A 287 -3.16 -9.34 5.39
N ALA A 288 -3.85 -9.73 6.47
CA ALA A 288 -3.95 -11.14 6.86
C ALA A 288 -4.68 -11.99 5.81
N LEU A 289 -5.83 -11.52 5.33
CA LEU A 289 -6.65 -12.26 4.35
C LEU A 289 -5.99 -12.32 2.96
N GLY A 290 -5.40 -11.22 2.49
CA GLY A 290 -4.69 -11.20 1.22
C GLY A 290 -3.45 -12.09 1.26
N SER A 291 -2.69 -12.06 2.37
CA SER A 291 -1.55 -12.96 2.57
C SER A 291 -1.98 -14.42 2.63
N LEU A 292 -3.09 -14.72 3.32
CA LEU A 292 -3.69 -16.06 3.32
C LEU A 292 -3.97 -16.55 1.89
N PHE A 293 -4.65 -15.72 1.09
CA PHE A 293 -4.94 -16.06 -0.31
C PHE A 293 -3.68 -16.38 -1.10
N ILE A 294 -2.67 -15.52 -1.03
CA ILE A 294 -1.40 -15.70 -1.73
C ILE A 294 -0.69 -16.98 -1.28
N LEU A 295 -0.55 -17.20 0.02
CA LEU A 295 0.10 -18.39 0.58
C LEU A 295 -0.59 -19.68 0.17
N ARG A 296 -1.92 -19.69 0.16
CA ARG A 296 -2.72 -20.82 -0.34
C ARG A 296 -2.49 -21.04 -1.83
N ARG A 297 -2.56 -19.98 -2.61
CA ARG A 297 -2.39 -20.02 -4.07
C ARG A 297 -1.01 -20.50 -4.49
N LEU A 298 0.05 -20.07 -3.81
CA LEU A 298 1.44 -20.53 -4.06
C LEU A 298 1.61 -22.04 -3.81
N ARG A 299 0.82 -22.63 -2.92
CA ARG A 299 0.83 -24.08 -2.63
C ARG A 299 -0.11 -24.88 -3.50
N GLU A 300 -1.25 -24.32 -3.81
CA GLU A 300 -2.34 -24.95 -4.53
C GLU A 300 -2.75 -24.06 -5.71
N PRO A 301 -2.14 -24.25 -6.88
CA PRO A 301 -2.42 -23.41 -8.06
C PRO A 301 -3.88 -23.39 -8.53
N ALA A 302 -4.71 -24.32 -8.13
CA ALA A 302 -6.15 -24.33 -8.39
C ALA A 302 -6.98 -23.57 -7.35
N TYR A 303 -6.38 -23.15 -6.23
CA TYR A 303 -7.09 -22.42 -5.16
C TYR A 303 -7.64 -21.09 -5.69
N GLY A 304 -8.95 -20.90 -5.63
CA GLY A 304 -9.65 -19.77 -6.21
C GLY A 304 -10.54 -19.03 -5.23
N MET A 305 -11.35 -18.12 -5.75
CA MET A 305 -12.26 -17.29 -4.95
C MET A 305 -13.24 -18.13 -4.12
N ASP A 306 -13.78 -19.22 -4.66
CA ASP A 306 -14.74 -20.06 -3.96
C ASP A 306 -14.13 -20.79 -2.77
N ASP A 307 -12.90 -21.27 -2.94
CA ASP A 307 -12.15 -21.92 -1.88
C ASP A 307 -11.80 -20.92 -0.78
N PHE A 308 -11.36 -19.74 -1.17
CA PHE A 308 -11.03 -18.65 -0.26
C PHE A 308 -12.23 -18.18 0.56
N LEU A 309 -13.38 -17.97 -0.08
CA LEU A 309 -14.63 -17.62 0.61
C LEU A 309 -15.04 -18.69 1.60
N ALA A 310 -14.96 -19.97 1.18
CA ALA A 310 -15.28 -21.09 2.06
C ALA A 310 -14.33 -21.13 3.27
N GLU A 311 -13.03 -20.93 3.07
CA GLU A 311 -12.03 -20.92 4.13
C GLU A 311 -12.25 -19.77 5.11
N ILE A 312 -12.47 -18.53 4.64
CA ILE A 312 -12.78 -17.41 5.53
C ILE A 312 -14.04 -17.68 6.35
N SER A 313 -15.09 -18.24 5.71
CA SER A 313 -16.30 -18.58 6.44
C SER A 313 -16.06 -19.61 7.55
N LEU A 314 -15.22 -20.62 7.28
CA LEU A 314 -14.81 -21.59 8.29
C LEU A 314 -13.99 -20.95 9.42
N LEU A 315 -13.04 -20.05 9.08
CA LEU A 315 -12.23 -19.35 10.06
C LEU A 315 -13.06 -18.46 10.99
N ILE A 316 -14.10 -17.81 10.47
CA ILE A 316 -14.94 -16.88 11.25
C ILE A 316 -16.04 -17.63 12.01
N PHE A 317 -16.74 -18.57 11.36
CA PHE A 317 -17.96 -19.17 11.89
C PHE A 317 -17.83 -20.67 12.25
N GLY A 318 -16.70 -21.32 11.96
CA GLY A 318 -16.54 -22.77 12.08
C GLY A 318 -17.38 -23.58 11.08
N ARG A 319 -18.06 -22.92 10.16
CA ARG A 319 -18.94 -23.53 9.14
C ARG A 319 -19.06 -22.64 7.91
N ARG A 320 -19.49 -23.20 6.79
CA ARG A 320 -19.94 -22.42 5.64
C ARG A 320 -21.24 -21.69 5.99
N HIS A 321 -21.21 -20.35 5.98
CA HIS A 321 -22.33 -19.49 6.30
C HIS A 321 -22.89 -18.86 5.00
N PRO A 322 -24.02 -19.33 4.44
CA PRO A 322 -24.45 -18.95 3.08
C PRO A 322 -24.62 -17.44 2.87
N ARG A 323 -25.22 -16.74 3.83
CA ARG A 323 -25.41 -15.28 3.74
C ARG A 323 -24.08 -14.52 3.76
N PHE A 324 -23.13 -14.96 4.59
CA PHE A 324 -21.78 -14.39 4.59
C PHE A 324 -21.08 -14.63 3.25
N LEU A 325 -21.12 -15.86 2.73
CA LEU A 325 -20.49 -16.20 1.46
C LEU A 325 -21.04 -15.34 0.31
N HIS A 326 -22.35 -15.10 0.29
CA HIS A 326 -22.98 -14.24 -0.70
C HIS A 326 -22.50 -12.79 -0.60
N ALA A 327 -22.56 -12.20 0.59
CA ALA A 327 -22.12 -10.82 0.81
C ALA A 327 -20.61 -10.62 0.53
N ALA A 328 -19.76 -11.53 1.00
CA ALA A 328 -18.32 -11.46 0.78
C ALA A 328 -17.97 -11.59 -0.71
N ARG A 329 -18.70 -12.40 -1.47
CA ARG A 329 -18.56 -12.49 -2.93
C ARG A 329 -18.88 -11.15 -3.59
N ILE A 330 -20.01 -10.52 -3.25
CA ILE A 330 -20.36 -9.20 -3.75
C ILE A 330 -19.23 -8.20 -3.47
N MET A 331 -18.70 -8.19 -2.26
CA MET A 331 -17.62 -7.28 -1.88
C MET A 331 -16.34 -7.51 -2.70
N LEU A 332 -15.93 -8.75 -2.90
CA LEU A 332 -14.75 -9.10 -3.70
C LEU A 332 -14.93 -8.77 -5.18
N GLU A 333 -16.11 -9.04 -5.73
CA GLU A 333 -16.43 -8.71 -7.13
C GLU A 333 -16.52 -7.19 -7.34
N ALA A 334 -17.10 -6.45 -6.39
CA ALA A 334 -17.16 -5.00 -6.42
C ALA A 334 -15.78 -4.35 -6.37
N GLN A 335 -14.81 -4.93 -5.66
CA GLN A 335 -13.44 -4.45 -5.60
C GLN A 335 -12.67 -4.80 -6.88
N SER A 336 -13.17 -5.72 -7.71
CA SER A 336 -12.53 -6.05 -8.98
C SER A 336 -12.69 -4.90 -9.99
N MET A 337 -11.72 -4.76 -10.91
CA MET A 337 -11.71 -3.75 -11.96
C MET A 337 -12.92 -3.76 -12.90
N LYS A 338 -13.72 -4.83 -12.89
CA LYS A 338 -14.91 -4.97 -13.73
C LYS A 338 -15.96 -3.88 -13.49
N TYR A 339 -16.08 -3.40 -12.25
CA TYR A 339 -17.12 -2.45 -11.83
C TYR A 339 -16.59 -1.09 -11.40
N TRP A 340 -15.29 -0.98 -11.20
CA TRP A 340 -14.70 0.14 -10.49
C TRP A 340 -13.46 0.64 -11.23
N PRO A 341 -13.41 1.91 -11.65
CA PRO A 341 -12.20 2.47 -12.22
C PRO A 341 -11.03 2.29 -11.25
N PRO A 342 -9.84 1.92 -11.74
CA PRO A 342 -8.65 1.69 -10.89
C PRO A 342 -8.38 2.84 -9.94
N GLU A 343 -8.57 4.05 -10.43
CA GLU A 343 -8.34 5.28 -9.69
C GLU A 343 -9.31 5.45 -8.51
N ILE A 344 -10.54 4.99 -8.64
CA ILE A 344 -11.52 5.02 -7.55
C ILE A 344 -11.20 3.97 -6.49
N CYS A 345 -10.74 2.79 -6.90
CA CYS A 345 -10.31 1.73 -5.99
C CYS A 345 -9.05 2.10 -5.22
N ARG A 346 -8.04 2.52 -5.96
CA ARG A 346 -6.71 2.85 -5.44
C ARG A 346 -6.72 4.15 -4.65
N TRP A 347 -7.49 5.15 -5.13
CA TRP A 347 -7.52 6.50 -4.61
C TRP A 347 -8.79 6.79 -3.78
N GLY A 348 -9.36 5.77 -3.15
CA GLY A 348 -10.55 5.92 -2.29
C GLY A 348 -10.52 7.15 -1.37
N PRO A 349 -9.40 7.49 -0.72
CA PRO A 349 -9.24 8.68 0.12
C PRO A 349 -9.27 10.03 -0.62
N VAL A 350 -9.00 10.07 -1.92
CA VAL A 350 -8.95 11.33 -2.70
C VAL A 350 -10.31 11.99 -2.86
N PHE A 351 -11.40 11.22 -2.83
CA PHE A 351 -12.76 11.76 -2.97
C PHE A 351 -13.17 12.80 -1.92
N PRO A 352 -12.84 12.67 -0.64
CA PRO A 352 -13.12 13.71 0.33
C PRO A 352 -12.52 15.06 -0.04
N ARG A 353 -11.30 15.09 -0.56
CA ARG A 353 -10.64 16.31 -1.04
C ARG A 353 -11.42 16.95 -2.17
N PHE A 354 -11.98 16.14 -3.07
CA PHE A 354 -12.83 16.66 -4.13
C PHE A 354 -14.07 17.38 -3.61
N LEU A 355 -14.80 16.77 -2.69
CA LEU A 355 -15.95 17.42 -2.05
C LEU A 355 -15.56 18.71 -1.32
N ALA A 356 -14.30 18.84 -0.91
CA ALA A 356 -13.74 20.07 -0.35
C ALA A 356 -13.29 21.11 -1.39
N GLY A 357 -13.38 20.80 -2.69
CA GLY A 357 -12.97 21.72 -3.77
C GLY A 357 -11.46 21.71 -4.07
N ASP A 358 -10.75 20.67 -3.70
CA ASP A 358 -9.33 20.50 -4.00
C ASP A 358 -9.10 20.36 -5.51
N PRO A 359 -8.34 21.24 -6.16
CA PRO A 359 -8.12 21.22 -7.61
C PRO A 359 -7.42 19.95 -8.12
N ASP A 360 -6.62 19.28 -7.29
CA ASP A 360 -5.91 18.05 -7.67
C ASP A 360 -6.85 16.86 -7.86
N THR A 361 -8.08 16.97 -7.38
CA THR A 361 -9.12 15.96 -7.54
C THR A 361 -9.98 16.13 -8.79
N ARG A 362 -9.73 17.15 -9.62
CA ARG A 362 -10.47 17.39 -10.87
C ARG A 362 -10.42 16.19 -11.83
N SER A 363 -9.27 15.52 -11.90
CA SER A 363 -9.11 14.32 -12.74
C SER A 363 -10.01 13.17 -12.29
N VAL A 364 -10.19 13.01 -10.98
CA VAL A 364 -11.06 11.99 -10.39
C VAL A 364 -12.54 12.28 -10.67
N ILE A 365 -12.92 13.56 -10.70
CA ILE A 365 -14.27 13.97 -11.11
C ILE A 365 -14.53 13.61 -12.55
N THR A 366 -13.59 13.95 -13.42
CA THR A 366 -13.74 13.67 -14.85
C THR A 366 -13.93 12.17 -15.05
N LEU A 367 -13.15 11.33 -14.34
CA LEU A 367 -13.31 9.88 -14.36
C LEU A 367 -14.65 9.43 -13.80
N ALA A 368 -15.08 9.96 -12.65
CA ALA A 368 -16.39 9.66 -12.09
C ALA A 368 -17.55 10.14 -12.98
N ALA A 369 -17.38 11.28 -13.67
CA ALA A 369 -18.38 11.81 -14.60
C ALA A 369 -18.49 10.99 -15.89
N VAL A 370 -17.40 10.38 -16.36
CA VAL A 370 -17.41 9.52 -17.55
C VAL A 370 -17.67 8.05 -17.23
N THR A 371 -17.69 7.68 -15.94
CA THR A 371 -18.05 6.32 -15.53
C THR A 371 -19.51 6.05 -15.85
N ASP A 372 -19.79 4.90 -16.43
CA ASP A 372 -21.13 4.44 -16.78
C ASP A 372 -22.08 4.52 -15.55
N PRO A 373 -23.13 5.35 -15.61
CA PRO A 373 -24.06 5.52 -14.50
C PRO A 373 -24.81 4.25 -14.12
N ASP A 374 -25.06 3.35 -15.08
CA ASP A 374 -25.71 2.08 -14.81
C ASP A 374 -24.82 1.15 -14.00
N ARG A 375 -23.52 1.15 -14.29
CA ARG A 375 -22.53 0.41 -13.51
C ARG A 375 -22.42 0.93 -12.08
N LEU A 376 -22.37 2.25 -11.88
CA LEU A 376 -22.36 2.83 -10.52
C LEU A 376 -23.68 2.52 -9.77
N GLY A 377 -24.81 2.51 -10.46
CA GLY A 377 -26.09 2.12 -9.89
C GLY A 377 -26.11 0.67 -9.42
N VAL A 378 -25.58 -0.25 -10.23
CA VAL A 378 -25.41 -1.68 -9.86
C VAL A 378 -24.50 -1.80 -8.65
N LEU A 379 -23.32 -1.19 -8.69
CA LEU A 379 -22.34 -1.24 -7.61
C LEU A 379 -22.92 -0.74 -6.27
N LYS A 380 -23.59 0.41 -6.28
CA LYS A 380 -24.24 0.96 -5.10
C LYS A 380 -25.31 0.03 -4.53
N ARG A 381 -26.15 -0.57 -5.39
CA ARG A 381 -27.19 -1.51 -4.97
C ARG A 381 -26.56 -2.74 -4.33
N ASP A 382 -25.60 -3.35 -5.00
CA ASP A 382 -24.96 -4.60 -4.58
C ASP A 382 -24.17 -4.41 -3.27
N LEU A 383 -23.46 -3.29 -3.11
CA LEU A 383 -22.77 -2.96 -1.86
C LEU A 383 -23.74 -2.57 -0.73
N THR A 384 -24.91 -1.99 -1.04
CA THR A 384 -25.99 -1.76 -0.05
C THR A 384 -26.51 -3.10 0.47
N GLU A 385 -26.75 -4.07 -0.42
CA GLU A 385 -27.17 -5.42 -0.06
C GLU A 385 -26.12 -6.13 0.78
N ALA A 386 -24.85 -6.15 0.33
CA ALA A 386 -23.75 -6.79 1.05
C ALA A 386 -23.59 -6.22 2.46
N CYS A 387 -23.62 -4.88 2.59
CA CYS A 387 -23.52 -4.19 3.87
C CYS A 387 -24.67 -4.61 4.82
N ALA A 388 -25.92 -4.60 4.34
CA ALA A 388 -27.08 -4.99 5.12
C ALA A 388 -27.01 -6.46 5.58
N ILE A 389 -26.51 -7.35 4.71
CA ILE A 389 -26.32 -8.75 5.07
C ILE A 389 -25.27 -8.89 6.16
N VAL A 390 -24.07 -8.30 5.97
CA VAL A 390 -22.94 -8.44 6.90
C VAL A 390 -23.30 -7.83 8.27
N ASP A 391 -23.95 -6.67 8.29
CA ASP A 391 -24.40 -6.03 9.55
C ASP A 391 -25.42 -6.89 10.33
N SER A 392 -26.25 -7.65 9.61
CA SER A 392 -27.26 -8.54 10.22
C SER A 392 -26.71 -9.89 10.70
N LEU A 393 -25.43 -10.21 10.43
CA LEU A 393 -24.85 -11.48 10.88
C LEU A 393 -24.72 -11.51 12.40
N PRO A 394 -25.10 -12.64 13.04
CA PRO A 394 -25.04 -12.78 14.49
C PRO A 394 -23.58 -12.77 14.97
N GLU A 395 -23.35 -12.12 16.10
CA GLU A 395 -22.04 -12.09 16.76
C GLU A 395 -21.85 -13.25 17.77
N THR A 396 -22.93 -13.92 18.11
CA THR A 396 -22.89 -15.10 19.01
C THR A 396 -22.46 -16.35 18.25
N GLY A 397 -21.57 -17.13 18.85
CA GLY A 397 -21.07 -18.38 18.24
C GLY A 397 -20.05 -18.15 17.12
N VAL A 398 -19.46 -16.96 17.05
CA VAL A 398 -18.42 -16.62 16.08
C VAL A 398 -17.06 -16.96 16.68
N LEU A 399 -16.22 -17.67 15.91
CA LEU A 399 -14.86 -18.06 16.36
C LEU A 399 -13.88 -16.90 16.35
N ARG A 400 -14.04 -15.96 15.39
CA ARG A 400 -13.21 -14.77 15.24
C ARG A 400 -14.09 -13.50 15.18
N PRO A 401 -14.63 -13.05 16.32
CA PRO A 401 -15.57 -11.94 16.36
C PRO A 401 -14.94 -10.62 15.87
N GLN A 402 -13.64 -10.41 16.12
CA GLN A 402 -12.94 -9.24 15.62
C GLN A 402 -12.90 -9.21 14.08
N TRP A 403 -12.64 -10.33 13.43
CA TRP A 403 -12.64 -10.39 11.95
C TRP A 403 -14.02 -10.08 11.37
N LEU A 404 -15.10 -10.57 12.01
CA LEU A 404 -16.45 -10.22 11.60
C LEU A 404 -16.72 -8.72 11.79
N SER A 405 -16.27 -8.13 12.89
CA SER A 405 -16.39 -6.68 13.15
C SER A 405 -15.64 -5.87 12.08
N ASP A 406 -14.44 -6.27 11.73
CA ASP A 406 -13.63 -5.60 10.70
C ASP A 406 -14.31 -5.70 9.32
N LEU A 407 -14.86 -6.86 8.97
CA LEU A 407 -15.60 -7.06 7.72
C LEU A 407 -16.88 -6.21 7.67
N LYS A 408 -17.59 -6.03 8.80
CA LYS A 408 -18.71 -5.08 8.89
C LYS A 408 -18.27 -3.66 8.57
N GLY A 409 -17.15 -3.23 9.13
CA GLY A 409 -16.57 -1.92 8.84
C GLY A 409 -16.13 -1.76 7.39
N ILE A 410 -15.46 -2.77 6.82
CA ILE A 410 -15.06 -2.79 5.41
C ILE A 410 -16.30 -2.68 4.51
N ALA A 411 -17.36 -3.44 4.75
CA ALA A 411 -18.59 -3.40 3.97
C ALA A 411 -19.23 -1.99 3.99
N ARG A 412 -19.28 -1.34 5.16
CA ARG A 412 -19.78 0.04 5.31
C ARG A 412 -18.91 1.04 4.54
N ARG A 413 -17.59 0.92 4.61
CA ARG A 413 -16.64 1.78 3.87
C ARG A 413 -16.80 1.61 2.36
N MET A 414 -16.94 0.39 1.86
CA MET A 414 -17.21 0.12 0.46
C MET A 414 -18.53 0.73 0.01
N HIS A 415 -19.60 0.57 0.80
CA HIS A 415 -20.90 1.19 0.52
C HIS A 415 -20.81 2.72 0.52
N MET A 416 -20.15 3.31 1.52
CA MET A 416 -19.90 4.75 1.59
C MET A 416 -19.12 5.24 0.35
N THR A 417 -18.10 4.49 -0.08
CA THR A 417 -17.29 4.85 -1.25
C THR A 417 -18.11 4.82 -2.55
N ALA A 418 -19.00 3.83 -2.72
CA ALA A 418 -19.89 3.78 -3.87
C ALA A 418 -20.92 4.95 -3.89
N LEU A 419 -21.48 5.28 -2.73
CA LEU A 419 -22.37 6.43 -2.59
C LEU A 419 -21.65 7.74 -2.91
N ARG A 420 -20.41 7.89 -2.44
CA ARG A 420 -19.57 9.05 -2.74
C ARG A 420 -19.29 9.20 -4.23
N ALA A 421 -18.95 8.11 -4.91
CA ALA A 421 -18.71 8.12 -6.36
C ALA A 421 -19.96 8.59 -7.12
N GLU A 422 -21.14 8.13 -6.73
CA GLU A 422 -22.40 8.60 -7.31
C GLU A 422 -22.68 10.07 -7.01
N LEU A 423 -22.44 10.51 -5.78
CA LEU A 423 -22.59 11.92 -5.41
C LEU A 423 -21.67 12.82 -6.23
N CYS A 424 -20.40 12.45 -6.41
CA CYS A 424 -19.44 13.17 -7.23
C CYS A 424 -19.93 13.28 -8.69
N ARG A 425 -20.40 12.18 -9.27
CA ARG A 425 -20.94 12.15 -10.63
C ARG A 425 -22.17 13.06 -10.77
N ARG A 426 -23.13 12.95 -9.87
CA ARG A 426 -24.36 13.77 -9.90
C ARG A 426 -24.05 15.23 -9.65
N HIS A 427 -23.14 15.54 -8.75
CA HIS A 427 -22.70 16.91 -8.50
C HIS A 427 -22.04 17.51 -9.75
N ALA A 428 -21.12 16.81 -10.41
CA ALA A 428 -20.49 17.24 -11.64
C ALA A 428 -21.52 17.47 -12.76
N TRP A 429 -22.51 16.57 -12.85
CA TRP A 429 -23.58 16.71 -13.84
C TRP A 429 -24.48 17.93 -13.57
N TYR A 430 -24.89 18.15 -12.31
CA TYR A 430 -25.71 19.29 -11.93
C TYR A 430 -24.98 20.62 -12.07
N ALA A 431 -23.67 20.63 -11.84
CA ALA A 431 -22.87 21.85 -12.05
C ALA A 431 -22.84 22.32 -13.52
N GLY A 432 -22.99 21.39 -14.47
CA GLY A 432 -23.14 21.69 -15.90
C GLY A 432 -24.58 21.89 -16.36
N ALA A 433 -25.58 21.66 -15.51
CA ALA A 433 -26.99 21.74 -15.89
C ALA A 433 -27.49 23.18 -15.88
N VAL A 434 -28.37 23.53 -16.86
CA VAL A 434 -29.00 24.85 -16.95
C VAL A 434 -30.01 25.05 -15.82
N TRP A 435 -30.61 23.97 -15.34
CA TRP A 435 -31.57 23.97 -14.22
C TRP A 435 -31.63 22.58 -13.57
N VAL A 436 -31.96 22.54 -12.30
CA VAL A 436 -32.16 21.31 -11.48
C VAL A 436 -33.52 21.44 -10.80
N THR A 437 -34.33 20.38 -10.86
CA THR A 437 -35.65 20.39 -10.20
C THR A 437 -35.52 20.32 -8.67
N GLU A 438 -36.46 20.88 -7.94
CA GLU A 438 -36.51 20.76 -6.46
C GLU A 438 -36.54 19.30 -5.99
N LYS A 439 -37.16 18.41 -6.75
CA LYS A 439 -37.15 16.97 -6.45
C LYS A 439 -35.75 16.34 -6.55
N GLU A 440 -34.99 16.70 -7.58
CA GLU A 440 -33.62 16.21 -7.80
C GLU A 440 -32.69 16.78 -6.74
N ARG A 441 -32.82 18.06 -6.43
CA ARG A 441 -32.10 18.71 -5.34
C ARG A 441 -32.39 18.06 -4.01
N GLY A 442 -33.68 17.81 -3.69
CA GLY A 442 -34.08 17.11 -2.46
C GLY A 442 -33.45 15.72 -2.34
N ARG A 443 -33.42 14.94 -3.44
CA ARG A 443 -32.75 13.64 -3.48
C ARG A 443 -31.24 13.74 -3.25
N LEU A 444 -30.59 14.71 -3.87
CA LEU A 444 -29.15 14.91 -3.69
C LEU A 444 -28.83 15.25 -2.23
N LEU A 445 -29.61 16.15 -1.61
CA LEU A 445 -29.42 16.50 -0.19
C LEU A 445 -29.64 15.30 0.75
N GLU A 446 -30.59 14.43 0.45
CA GLU A 446 -30.83 13.21 1.22
C GLU A 446 -29.63 12.24 1.11
N ASP A 447 -29.09 12.08 -0.08
CA ASP A 447 -27.90 11.26 -0.27
C ASP A 447 -26.65 11.86 0.41
N TYR A 448 -26.51 13.19 0.47
CA TYR A 448 -25.45 13.84 1.26
C TYR A 448 -25.62 13.59 2.77
N ARG A 449 -26.86 13.64 3.31
CA ARG A 449 -27.10 13.31 4.73
C ARG A 449 -26.71 11.86 5.03
N ARG A 450 -27.10 10.93 4.14
CA ARG A 450 -26.75 9.53 4.26
C ARG A 450 -25.25 9.32 4.18
N TYR A 451 -24.59 9.96 3.22
CA TYR A 451 -23.14 9.89 3.08
C TYR A 451 -22.41 10.41 4.32
N ARG A 452 -22.84 11.56 4.84
CA ARG A 452 -22.27 12.13 6.07
C ARG A 452 -22.39 11.18 7.26
N ALA A 453 -23.55 10.59 7.47
CA ALA A 453 -23.77 9.65 8.55
C ALA A 453 -22.87 8.42 8.43
N LEU A 454 -22.67 7.89 7.22
CA LEU A 454 -21.75 6.80 6.96
C LEU A 454 -20.28 7.21 7.19
N ALA A 455 -19.90 8.41 6.78
CA ALA A 455 -18.54 8.93 6.97
C ALA A 455 -18.23 9.15 8.47
N GLU A 456 -19.20 9.64 9.26
CA GLU A 456 -19.06 9.77 10.71
C GLU A 456 -18.89 8.40 11.40
N GLN A 457 -19.65 7.38 10.97
CA GLN A 457 -19.52 6.02 11.47
C GLN A 457 -18.17 5.39 11.08
N ASP A 458 -17.73 5.61 9.84
CA ASP A 458 -16.45 5.11 9.34
C ASP A 458 -15.27 5.73 10.09
N LEU A 459 -15.32 7.03 10.35
CA LEU A 459 -14.32 7.74 11.16
C LEU A 459 -14.24 7.17 12.59
N GLN A 460 -15.38 6.89 13.25
CA GLN A 460 -15.38 6.29 14.58
C GLN A 460 -14.84 4.86 14.57
N TRP A 461 -15.22 4.08 13.57
CA TRP A 461 -14.68 2.74 13.39
C TRP A 461 -13.18 2.76 13.16
N HIS A 462 -12.67 3.65 12.30
CA HIS A 462 -11.24 3.81 12.05
C HIS A 462 -10.47 4.16 13.33
N LYS A 463 -10.96 5.13 14.12
CA LYS A 463 -10.37 5.49 15.42
C LYS A 463 -10.33 4.30 16.40
N MET A 464 -11.36 3.47 16.39
CA MET A 464 -11.40 2.27 17.21
C MET A 464 -10.34 1.25 16.76
N LEU A 465 -10.27 0.94 15.46
CA LEU A 465 -9.28 0.04 14.90
C LEU A 465 -7.86 0.50 15.20
N TRP A 466 -7.56 1.78 14.97
CA TRP A 466 -6.23 2.31 15.25
C TRP A 466 -5.80 2.09 16.69
N ARG A 467 -6.68 2.38 17.65
CA ARG A 467 -6.39 2.17 19.08
C ARG A 467 -6.15 0.69 19.42
N MET A 468 -6.79 -0.21 18.72
CA MET A 468 -6.63 -1.65 18.91
C MET A 468 -5.35 -2.20 18.27
N ASP A 469 -5.08 -1.77 17.05
CA ASP A 469 -4.08 -2.38 16.19
C ASP A 469 -2.74 -1.65 16.19
N CYS A 470 -2.72 -0.34 16.50
CA CYS A 470 -1.56 0.53 16.37
C CYS A 470 -1.15 1.18 17.70
N LEU A 471 0.08 1.66 17.75
CA LEU A 471 0.54 2.59 18.76
C LEU A 471 -0.11 3.98 18.54
N PRO A 472 -0.16 4.86 19.56
CA PRO A 472 -0.94 6.10 19.48
C PRO A 472 -0.55 7.10 18.40
N GLY A 473 0.70 7.09 17.94
CA GLY A 473 1.19 8.01 16.91
C GLY A 473 0.47 7.86 15.56
N GLY A 474 0.35 8.97 14.79
CA GLY A 474 -0.18 8.97 13.43
C GLY A 474 -1.71 8.94 13.29
N LEU A 475 -2.47 8.77 14.38
CA LEU A 475 -3.94 8.67 14.32
C LEU A 475 -4.60 9.94 13.76
N GLU A 476 -4.14 11.12 14.17
CA GLU A 476 -4.73 12.38 13.72
C GLU A 476 -4.52 12.57 12.21
N GLU A 477 -3.29 12.34 11.74
CA GLU A 477 -2.93 12.37 10.33
C GLU A 477 -3.74 11.35 9.52
N SER A 478 -3.85 10.12 10.02
CA SER A 478 -4.65 9.06 9.39
C SER A 478 -6.15 9.37 9.34
N CYS A 479 -6.66 10.19 10.26
CA CYS A 479 -8.06 10.63 10.26
C CYS A 479 -8.33 11.81 9.33
N GLU A 480 -7.34 12.50 8.81
CA GLU A 480 -7.53 13.77 8.07
C GLU A 480 -8.49 13.63 6.90
N TYR A 481 -8.34 12.58 6.08
CA TYR A 481 -9.25 12.33 4.96
C TYR A 481 -10.68 12.02 5.39
N LEU A 482 -10.84 11.25 6.45
CA LEU A 482 -12.16 10.88 6.96
C LEU A 482 -12.85 12.10 7.59
N ASN A 483 -12.10 12.95 8.30
CA ASN A 483 -12.60 14.24 8.79
C ASN A 483 -13.02 15.14 7.63
N THR A 484 -12.20 15.26 6.59
CA THR A 484 -12.52 16.04 5.38
C THR A 484 -13.78 15.52 4.70
N ALA A 485 -14.02 14.20 4.67
CA ALA A 485 -15.25 13.62 4.14
C ALA A 485 -16.49 14.07 4.91
N VAL A 486 -16.43 14.04 6.23
CA VAL A 486 -17.53 14.50 7.13
C VAL A 486 -17.79 15.99 6.97
N GLU A 487 -16.75 16.81 6.99
CA GLU A 487 -16.83 18.26 6.87
C GLU A 487 -17.38 18.69 5.52
N SER A 488 -16.90 18.08 4.43
CA SER A 488 -17.33 18.40 3.07
C SER A 488 -18.82 18.08 2.86
N ALA A 489 -19.27 16.94 3.38
CA ALA A 489 -20.70 16.61 3.37
C ALA A 489 -21.51 17.61 4.21
N GLY A 490 -20.98 18.06 5.34
CA GLY A 490 -21.60 19.12 6.18
C GLY A 490 -21.74 20.44 5.44
N LYS A 491 -20.68 20.89 4.75
CA LYS A 491 -20.69 22.10 3.92
C LYS A 491 -21.72 21.99 2.80
N ALA A 492 -21.80 20.86 2.12
CA ALA A 492 -22.78 20.61 1.07
C ALA A 492 -24.23 20.70 1.56
N LEU A 493 -24.50 20.32 2.79
CA LEU A 493 -25.83 20.40 3.40
C LEU A 493 -26.22 21.83 3.84
N HIS A 494 -25.26 22.63 4.29
CA HIS A 494 -25.53 23.99 4.79
C HIS A 494 -25.55 25.04 3.68
N CYS A 495 -24.87 24.81 2.57
CA CYS A 495 -24.82 25.73 1.42
C CYS A 495 -25.19 25.00 0.14
N PRO A 496 -26.43 24.44 0.02
CA PRO A 496 -26.80 23.62 -1.13
C PRO A 496 -26.80 24.42 -2.45
N GLU A 497 -26.99 25.73 -2.39
CA GLU A 497 -26.95 26.62 -3.55
C GLU A 497 -25.52 26.82 -4.06
N ASN A 498 -24.57 26.96 -3.16
CA ASN A 498 -23.17 27.08 -3.50
C ASN A 498 -22.55 25.74 -3.90
N THR A 499 -23.06 24.63 -3.37
CA THR A 499 -22.53 23.28 -3.62
C THR A 499 -22.84 22.79 -5.03
N LEU A 500 -23.94 23.24 -5.62
CA LEU A 500 -24.33 22.94 -7.01
C LEU A 500 -23.67 23.89 -8.03
N LEU A 501 -23.15 25.03 -7.59
CA LEU A 501 -22.58 26.09 -8.43
C LEU A 501 -21.07 26.29 -8.21
N TYR A 502 -20.47 25.68 -7.19
CA TYR A 502 -19.07 25.89 -6.85
C TYR A 502 -18.14 24.92 -7.60
N PHE A 503 -17.81 25.28 -8.81
CA PHE A 503 -16.42 25.23 -9.23
C PHE A 503 -15.78 26.50 -8.67
N PRO A 504 -14.66 26.44 -7.91
CA PRO A 504 -13.97 27.66 -7.55
C PRO A 504 -13.65 28.38 -8.86
N SER A 505 -14.30 29.54 -9.05
CA SER A 505 -13.83 30.50 -10.04
C SER A 505 -12.38 30.75 -9.71
N GLU A 506 -11.52 30.59 -10.69
CA GLU A 506 -10.11 30.93 -10.63
C GLU A 506 -9.93 32.24 -9.86
N LYS A 507 -9.22 32.18 -8.74
CA LYS A 507 -8.54 33.29 -8.15
C LYS A 507 -7.07 32.96 -8.04
#